data_1c4c80f6bcab6ef89c24edb20ce5f032
#
_entry.id   1c4c80f6bcab6ef89c24edb20ce5f032
#
_cell.length_a   1.000
_cell.length_b   1.000
_cell.length_c   1.000
_cell.angle_alpha   90.00
_cell.angle_beta   90.00
_cell.angle_gamma   90.00
#
_symmetry.space_group_name_H-M   'P 1'
#
loop_
_entity.id
_entity.type
_entity.pdbx_description
1 polymer ?
#
loop_
_entity_poly.entity_id
_entity_poly.type
_entity_poly.pdbx_seq_one_letter_code
_entity_poly.pdbx_strand_id
1 'polypeptide(L)'
;FEEHSIMTEPYVNILIDNNPEKQVIAISRNSQAYTSTEQVVDIIQQALSIELKKYNLKLYIAAINEHDSFWNIIKKTGGQVTRIEIEIIKPNLSNISHSLKEDVRTLIEDTNSHLTTLKLESAEDGILSGITPENENLNGIVNYSSEGGGNIKVKVRGQKELIQTKKSIKKMRVKFDIDITTNKVDEIKDIVEGVLNHIK
;
A
#
# COMPACT_ATOMS: atom_id res chain seq x y z
N PHE A 1 -37.49 21.13 -27.64
CA PHE A 1 -36.73 20.76 -26.43
C PHE A 1 -35.36 20.34 -26.91
N GLU A 2 -34.35 21.21 -26.75
CA GLU A 2 -32.94 20.82 -26.94
C GLU A 2 -32.52 20.10 -25.66
N GLU A 3 -32.22 18.80 -25.75
CA GLU A 3 -31.55 18.07 -24.71
C GLU A 3 -30.10 18.57 -24.63
N HIS A 4 -29.84 19.51 -23.75
CA HIS A 4 -28.46 19.76 -23.32
C HIS A 4 -27.99 18.55 -22.50
N SER A 5 -27.21 17.67 -23.12
CA SER A 5 -26.48 16.67 -22.40
C SER A 5 -25.45 17.42 -21.52
N ILE A 6 -25.71 17.50 -20.22
CA ILE A 6 -24.73 17.97 -19.26
C ILE A 6 -23.65 16.90 -19.27
N MET A 7 -22.52 17.16 -19.93
CA MET A 7 -21.33 16.35 -19.81
C MET A 7 -20.85 16.47 -18.36
N THR A 8 -21.26 15.52 -17.51
CA THR A 8 -20.67 15.39 -16.18
C THR A 8 -19.27 14.84 -16.36
N GLU A 9 -18.27 15.65 -16.10
CA GLU A 9 -16.88 15.17 -16.05
C GLU A 9 -16.69 14.32 -14.80
N PRO A 10 -16.47 13.01 -14.94
CA PRO A 10 -16.28 12.16 -13.79
C PRO A 10 -14.93 12.45 -13.10
N TYR A 11 -14.93 12.59 -11.79
CA TYR A 11 -13.76 12.94 -10.99
C TYR A 11 -13.52 11.97 -9.82
N VAL A 12 -12.35 12.07 -9.24
CA VAL A 12 -11.99 11.42 -7.98
C VAL A 12 -11.54 12.46 -6.96
N ASN A 13 -11.86 12.25 -5.70
CA ASN A 13 -11.32 13.03 -4.61
C ASN A 13 -10.00 12.40 -4.13
N ILE A 14 -9.00 13.24 -3.92
CA ILE A 14 -7.69 12.85 -3.39
C ILE A 14 -7.48 13.62 -2.10
N LEU A 15 -7.28 12.90 -0.99
CA LEU A 15 -6.92 13.46 0.30
C LEU A 15 -5.46 13.14 0.57
N ILE A 16 -4.68 14.15 0.93
CA ILE A 16 -3.25 13.99 1.24
C ILE A 16 -3.01 14.46 2.67
N ASP A 17 -2.59 13.56 3.54
CA ASP A 17 -2.04 13.89 4.85
C ASP A 17 -0.51 13.94 4.71
N ASN A 18 0.03 15.16 4.70
CA ASN A 18 1.47 15.39 4.58
C ASN A 18 2.16 15.50 5.95
N ASN A 19 1.54 15.01 7.01
CA ASN A 19 2.20 14.91 8.31
C ASN A 19 3.45 14.00 8.16
N PRO A 20 4.65 14.47 8.58
CA PRO A 20 5.89 13.70 8.43
C PRO A 20 5.84 12.28 9.01
N GLU A 21 4.97 12.05 9.99
CA GLU A 21 4.80 10.73 10.62
C GLU A 21 3.75 9.85 9.97
N LYS A 22 2.94 10.39 9.03
CA LYS A 22 1.85 9.64 8.40
C LYS A 22 2.03 9.50 6.91
N GLN A 23 2.16 10.61 6.19
CA GLN A 23 2.36 10.67 4.73
C GLN A 23 1.41 9.73 3.96
N VAL A 24 0.11 9.94 4.10
CA VAL A 24 -0.93 9.08 3.55
C VAL A 24 -1.70 9.78 2.45
N ILE A 25 -2.03 9.04 1.39
CA ILE A 25 -2.94 9.47 0.32
C ILE A 25 -4.17 8.55 0.33
N ALA A 26 -5.35 9.15 0.46
CA ALA A 26 -6.60 8.45 0.27
C ALA A 26 -7.25 8.90 -1.06
N ILE A 27 -7.68 7.94 -1.87
CA ILE A 27 -8.25 8.17 -3.21
C ILE A 27 -9.67 7.61 -3.23
N SER A 28 -10.66 8.45 -3.56
CA SER A 28 -12.04 7.98 -3.73
C SER A 28 -12.15 7.10 -4.98
N ARG A 29 -12.96 6.04 -4.90
CA ARG A 29 -13.21 5.19 -6.05
C ARG A 29 -14.32 5.77 -6.90
N ASN A 30 -14.03 6.04 -8.16
CA ASN A 30 -15.03 6.39 -9.18
C ASN A 30 -14.69 5.65 -10.48
N SER A 31 -15.44 4.59 -10.79
CA SER A 31 -15.21 3.76 -11.98
C SER A 31 -15.56 4.43 -13.31
N GLN A 32 -16.26 5.56 -13.28
CA GLN A 32 -16.49 6.38 -14.47
C GLN A 32 -15.30 7.28 -14.81
N ALA A 33 -14.52 7.66 -13.78
CA ALA A 33 -13.32 8.48 -13.98
C ALA A 33 -12.08 7.65 -14.32
N TYR A 34 -11.85 6.54 -13.58
CA TYR A 34 -10.66 5.71 -13.71
C TYR A 34 -10.98 4.23 -13.48
N THR A 35 -10.26 3.35 -14.16
CA THR A 35 -10.44 1.90 -14.03
C THR A 35 -9.98 1.36 -12.68
N SER A 36 -8.95 1.98 -12.08
CA SER A 36 -8.42 1.58 -10.78
C SER A 36 -7.75 2.75 -10.04
N THR A 37 -7.58 2.61 -8.73
CA THR A 37 -6.83 3.57 -7.91
C THR A 37 -5.34 3.58 -8.23
N GLU A 38 -4.78 2.48 -8.69
CA GLU A 38 -3.39 2.37 -9.15
C GLU A 38 -3.14 3.29 -10.33
N GLN A 39 -4.08 3.40 -11.27
CA GLN A 39 -3.98 4.34 -12.39
C GLN A 39 -3.88 5.80 -11.90
N VAL A 40 -4.64 6.16 -10.88
CA VAL A 40 -4.57 7.50 -10.28
C VAL A 40 -3.20 7.71 -9.61
N VAL A 41 -2.72 6.71 -8.89
CA VAL A 41 -1.37 6.74 -8.27
C VAL A 41 -0.28 6.93 -9.32
N ASP A 42 -0.34 6.20 -10.43
CA ASP A 42 0.65 6.32 -11.53
C ASP A 42 0.65 7.74 -12.12
N ILE A 43 -0.52 8.34 -12.30
CA ILE A 43 -0.66 9.73 -12.78
C ILE A 43 -0.02 10.71 -11.78
N ILE A 44 -0.30 10.56 -10.48
CA ILE A 44 0.29 11.40 -9.42
C ILE A 44 1.82 11.26 -9.42
N GLN A 45 2.32 10.03 -9.45
CA GLN A 45 3.77 9.78 -9.47
C GLN A 45 4.44 10.37 -10.70
N GLN A 46 3.86 10.22 -11.87
CA GLN A 46 4.39 10.79 -13.11
C GLN A 46 4.40 12.32 -13.08
N ALA A 47 3.29 12.93 -12.70
CA ALA A 47 3.16 14.38 -12.65
C ALA A 47 4.15 15.02 -11.67
N LEU A 48 4.28 14.46 -10.46
CA LEU A 48 5.16 15.01 -9.44
C LEU A 48 6.64 14.65 -9.65
N SER A 49 6.95 13.55 -10.33
CA SER A 49 8.33 13.13 -10.59
C SER A 49 9.14 14.17 -11.37
N ILE A 50 8.49 14.91 -12.26
CA ILE A 50 9.14 15.97 -13.07
C ILE A 50 9.64 17.09 -12.14
N GLU A 51 8.80 17.54 -11.22
CA GLU A 51 9.14 18.61 -10.29
C GLU A 51 10.14 18.15 -9.23
N LEU A 52 9.92 16.99 -8.62
CA LEU A 52 10.76 16.45 -7.55
C LEU A 52 12.19 16.14 -8.03
N LYS A 53 12.35 15.75 -9.28
CA LYS A 53 13.68 15.51 -9.88
C LYS A 53 14.58 16.73 -9.84
N LYS A 54 14.03 17.95 -9.90
CA LYS A 54 14.78 19.21 -9.79
C LYS A 54 15.47 19.35 -8.42
N TYR A 55 14.94 18.67 -7.41
CA TYR A 55 15.44 18.69 -6.03
C TYR A 55 16.16 17.38 -5.65
N ASN A 56 16.48 16.51 -6.62
CA ASN A 56 17.00 15.16 -6.37
C ASN A 56 16.10 14.29 -5.47
N LEU A 57 14.79 14.56 -5.50
CA LEU A 57 13.79 13.80 -4.75
C LEU A 57 13.05 12.84 -5.68
N LYS A 58 12.57 11.74 -5.10
CA LYS A 58 11.76 10.74 -5.78
C LYS A 58 10.54 10.41 -4.94
N LEU A 59 9.36 10.42 -5.57
CA LEU A 59 8.11 10.05 -4.91
C LEU A 59 7.89 8.54 -5.06
N TYR A 60 7.55 7.90 -3.96
CA TYR A 60 7.08 6.53 -3.91
C TYR A 60 5.72 6.50 -3.21
N ILE A 61 4.75 5.89 -3.86
CA ILE A 61 3.43 5.66 -3.28
C ILE A 61 3.21 4.15 -3.28
N ALA A 62 3.11 3.59 -2.08
CA ALA A 62 2.82 2.17 -1.87
C ALA A 62 1.41 1.99 -1.30
N ALA A 63 0.77 0.87 -1.63
CA ALA A 63 -0.53 0.55 -1.09
C ALA A 63 -0.43 0.18 0.39
N ILE A 64 -1.30 0.77 1.22
CA ILE A 64 -1.56 0.26 2.57
C ILE A 64 -2.49 -0.93 2.41
N ASN A 65 -2.06 -2.10 2.88
CA ASN A 65 -2.80 -3.34 2.75
C ASN A 65 -3.63 -3.62 4.03
N GLU A 66 -4.63 -4.49 3.90
CA GLU A 66 -5.29 -5.04 5.08
C GLU A 66 -4.26 -5.83 5.90
N HIS A 67 -4.19 -5.58 7.20
CA HIS A 67 -3.18 -6.12 8.12
C HIS A 67 -3.03 -7.65 8.00
N ASP A 68 -4.16 -8.35 7.90
CA ASP A 68 -4.17 -9.81 7.85
C ASP A 68 -4.03 -10.40 6.43
N SER A 69 -3.75 -9.58 5.41
CA SER A 69 -3.76 -10.03 4.02
C SER A 69 -2.76 -11.17 3.76
N PHE A 70 -1.55 -11.07 4.30
CA PHE A 70 -0.53 -12.11 4.18
C PHE A 70 -0.92 -13.40 4.92
N TRP A 71 -1.34 -13.29 6.18
CA TRP A 71 -1.71 -14.45 6.99
C TRP A 71 -2.94 -15.17 6.45
N ASN A 72 -3.89 -14.42 5.87
CA ASN A 72 -5.03 -14.99 5.15
C ASN A 72 -4.62 -15.78 3.90
N ILE A 73 -3.60 -15.30 3.16
CA ILE A 73 -3.01 -16.06 2.05
C ILE A 73 -2.42 -17.36 2.58
N ILE A 74 -1.57 -17.31 3.62
CA ILE A 74 -0.94 -18.48 4.20
C ILE A 74 -1.99 -19.49 4.67
N LYS A 75 -3.02 -19.06 5.39
CA LYS A 75 -4.12 -19.90 5.86
C LYS A 75 -4.87 -20.58 4.70
N LYS A 76 -5.21 -19.82 3.67
CA LYS A 76 -5.94 -20.32 2.48
C LYS A 76 -5.13 -21.33 1.66
N THR A 77 -3.81 -21.21 1.68
CA THR A 77 -2.89 -22.11 0.94
C THR A 77 -2.54 -23.39 1.71
N GLY A 78 -3.04 -23.54 2.93
CA GLY A 78 -2.75 -24.71 3.77
C GLY A 78 -1.25 -24.91 4.03
N GLY A 79 -0.46 -23.82 4.04
CA GLY A 79 0.99 -23.88 4.25
C GLY A 79 1.79 -24.45 3.07
N GLN A 80 1.19 -24.69 1.91
CA GLN A 80 1.89 -25.21 0.71
C GLN A 80 2.74 -24.14 0.01
N VAL A 81 3.44 -23.33 0.79
CA VAL A 81 4.26 -22.21 0.31
C VAL A 81 5.66 -22.72 -0.05
N THR A 82 6.10 -22.44 -1.27
CA THR A 82 7.43 -22.82 -1.77
C THR A 82 8.37 -21.63 -1.86
N ARG A 83 7.84 -20.40 -1.98
CA ARG A 83 8.65 -19.18 -2.05
C ARG A 83 7.88 -17.98 -1.52
N ILE A 84 8.60 -17.09 -0.84
CA ILE A 84 8.15 -15.77 -0.44
C ILE A 84 9.15 -14.75 -0.96
N GLU A 85 8.68 -13.74 -1.66
CA GLU A 85 9.46 -12.58 -2.08
C GLU A 85 8.91 -11.35 -1.36
N ILE A 86 9.77 -10.66 -0.62
CA ILE A 86 9.42 -9.49 0.18
C ILE A 86 10.18 -8.30 -0.40
N GLU A 87 9.45 -7.34 -0.93
CA GLU A 87 9.97 -6.06 -1.35
C GLU A 87 9.87 -5.10 -0.16
N ILE A 88 11.00 -4.55 0.28
CA ILE A 88 11.11 -3.60 1.39
C ILE A 88 11.55 -2.27 0.80
N ILE A 89 10.70 -1.26 0.86
CA ILE A 89 11.01 0.12 0.46
C ILE A 89 11.66 0.80 1.65
N LYS A 90 12.74 1.57 1.43
CA LYS A 90 13.42 2.30 2.51
C LYS A 90 12.42 3.11 3.33
N PRO A 91 12.39 2.94 4.66
CA PRO A 91 11.43 3.65 5.50
C PRO A 91 11.74 5.16 5.49
N ASN A 92 10.72 5.93 5.13
CA ASN A 92 10.73 7.40 5.28
C ASN A 92 10.08 7.85 6.59
N LEU A 93 9.33 6.92 7.21
CA LEU A 93 8.53 7.19 8.41
C LEU A 93 9.13 6.46 9.60
N SER A 94 9.42 7.19 10.66
CA SER A 94 9.98 6.63 11.89
C SER A 94 9.04 5.60 12.54
N ASN A 95 7.73 5.85 12.48
CA ASN A 95 6.72 5.00 13.11
C ASN A 95 6.64 3.59 12.51
N ILE A 96 6.79 3.43 11.18
CA ILE A 96 6.75 2.10 10.55
C ILE A 96 8.10 1.39 10.57
N SER A 97 9.21 2.12 10.69
CA SER A 97 10.55 1.53 10.74
C SER A 97 10.76 0.62 11.96
N HIS A 98 10.01 0.85 13.05
CA HIS A 98 10.08 0.02 14.26
C HIS A 98 9.59 -1.43 14.03
N SER A 99 8.78 -1.67 13.02
CA SER A 99 8.34 -3.03 12.66
C SER A 99 9.45 -3.87 12.04
N LEU A 100 10.50 -3.24 11.49
CA LEU A 100 11.68 -3.94 10.98
C LEU A 100 12.69 -4.19 12.11
N LYS A 101 13.31 -5.39 12.10
CA LYS A 101 14.45 -5.65 12.97
C LYS A 101 15.60 -4.69 12.67
N GLU A 102 16.32 -4.35 13.75
CA GLU A 102 17.45 -3.41 13.72
C GLU A 102 18.46 -3.78 12.62
N ASP A 103 18.86 -5.06 12.51
CA ASP A 103 19.85 -5.51 11.54
C ASP A 103 19.39 -5.24 10.09
N VAL A 104 18.11 -5.48 9.78
CA VAL A 104 17.55 -5.23 8.44
C VAL A 104 17.49 -3.74 8.15
N ARG A 105 17.06 -2.96 9.14
CA ARG A 105 16.98 -1.51 9.03
C ARG A 105 18.36 -0.91 8.81
N THR A 106 19.34 -1.27 9.66
CA THR A 106 20.73 -0.81 9.57
C THR A 106 21.33 -1.15 8.20
N LEU A 107 21.13 -2.38 7.71
CA LEU A 107 21.61 -2.78 6.38
C LEU A 107 21.04 -1.88 5.27
N ILE A 108 19.76 -1.56 5.32
CA ILE A 108 19.08 -0.69 4.33
C ILE A 108 19.63 0.75 4.43
N GLU A 109 19.84 1.25 5.64
CA GLU A 109 20.36 2.60 5.90
C GLU A 109 21.82 2.74 5.46
N ASP A 110 22.69 1.85 5.87
CA ASP A 110 24.13 1.87 5.60
C ASP A 110 24.43 1.72 4.09
N THR A 111 23.64 0.90 3.40
CA THR A 111 23.79 0.74 1.96
C THR A 111 23.06 1.80 1.15
N ASN A 112 22.33 2.69 1.81
CA ASN A 112 21.41 3.64 1.18
C ASN A 112 20.49 2.97 0.16
N SER A 113 20.10 1.71 0.43
CA SER A 113 19.24 0.93 -0.46
C SER A 113 17.84 1.51 -0.47
N HIS A 114 17.36 1.86 -1.65
CA HIS A 114 16.00 2.38 -1.81
C HIS A 114 14.96 1.26 -1.82
N LEU A 115 15.28 0.14 -2.46
CA LEU A 115 14.46 -1.06 -2.53
C LEU A 115 15.33 -2.28 -2.21
N THR A 116 14.93 -3.05 -1.21
CA THR A 116 15.58 -4.30 -0.84
C THR A 116 14.60 -5.44 -1.10
N THR A 117 15.06 -6.51 -1.74
CA THR A 117 14.24 -7.70 -1.96
C THR A 117 14.83 -8.87 -1.17
N LEU A 118 14.04 -9.42 -0.26
CA LEU A 118 14.35 -10.66 0.43
C LEU A 118 13.56 -11.79 -0.23
N LYS A 119 14.29 -12.83 -0.67
CA LYS A 119 13.70 -14.04 -1.26
C LYS A 119 13.96 -15.22 -0.34
N LEU A 120 12.89 -15.88 0.10
CA LEU A 120 12.93 -17.14 0.82
C LEU A 120 12.38 -18.23 -0.12
N GLU A 121 13.12 -19.29 -0.34
CA GLU A 121 12.74 -20.36 -1.25
C GLU A 121 13.05 -21.71 -0.62
N SER A 122 12.11 -22.65 -0.70
CA SER A 122 12.34 -24.03 -0.22
C SER A 122 13.30 -24.78 -1.15
N ALA A 123 13.87 -25.87 -0.65
CA ALA A 123 14.54 -26.82 -1.51
C ALA A 123 13.56 -27.39 -2.56
N GLU A 124 14.10 -28.03 -3.60
CA GLU A 124 13.32 -28.69 -4.63
C GLU A 124 12.36 -29.70 -3.98
N ASP A 125 11.12 -29.70 -4.42
CA ASP A 125 10.03 -30.49 -3.83
C ASP A 125 9.73 -30.22 -2.34
N GLY A 126 10.35 -29.19 -1.74
CA GLY A 126 10.08 -28.77 -0.37
C GLY A 126 8.92 -27.77 -0.25
N ILE A 127 8.62 -27.42 1.00
CA ILE A 127 7.80 -26.28 1.37
C ILE A 127 8.54 -25.48 2.43
N LEU A 128 8.26 -24.18 2.53
CA LEU A 128 8.77 -23.36 3.62
C LEU A 128 8.07 -23.73 4.92
N SER A 129 8.84 -23.81 6.00
CA SER A 129 8.34 -24.04 7.37
C SER A 129 8.48 -22.80 8.21
N GLY A 130 7.78 -22.75 9.36
CA GLY A 130 7.84 -21.61 10.27
C GLY A 130 7.19 -20.33 9.72
N ILE A 131 6.30 -20.46 8.74
CA ILE A 131 5.52 -19.32 8.21
C ILE A 131 4.28 -19.16 9.09
N THR A 132 4.49 -18.58 10.27
CA THR A 132 3.44 -18.36 11.28
C THR A 132 3.58 -16.99 11.91
N PRO A 133 2.50 -16.41 12.49
CA PRO A 133 2.55 -15.11 13.17
C PRO A 133 3.50 -15.08 14.37
N GLU A 134 3.79 -16.22 14.98
CA GLU A 134 4.73 -16.36 16.10
C GLU A 134 6.19 -16.22 15.67
N ASN A 135 6.48 -16.30 14.38
CA ASN A 135 7.78 -15.97 13.84
C ASN A 135 7.97 -14.45 13.83
N GLU A 136 8.55 -13.92 14.91
CA GLU A 136 8.71 -12.48 15.13
C GLU A 136 9.41 -11.77 13.96
N ASN A 137 10.42 -12.43 13.35
CA ASN A 137 11.16 -11.86 12.22
C ASN A 137 10.26 -11.66 11.01
N LEU A 138 9.49 -12.68 10.67
CA LEU A 138 8.58 -12.65 9.54
C LEU A 138 7.41 -11.72 9.83
N ASN A 139 6.87 -11.76 11.05
CA ASN A 139 5.76 -10.91 11.46
C ASN A 139 6.12 -9.42 11.42
N GLY A 140 7.31 -9.05 11.88
CA GLY A 140 7.80 -7.67 11.78
C GLY A 140 7.83 -7.17 10.33
N ILE A 141 8.34 -7.98 9.40
CA ILE A 141 8.39 -7.63 7.98
C ILE A 141 6.97 -7.57 7.37
N VAL A 142 6.09 -8.49 7.77
CA VAL A 142 4.68 -8.50 7.32
C VAL A 142 3.95 -7.24 7.78
N ASN A 143 4.13 -6.83 9.04
CA ASN A 143 3.56 -5.60 9.56
C ASN A 143 4.09 -4.37 8.81
N TYR A 144 5.40 -4.28 8.64
CA TYR A 144 6.03 -3.22 7.86
C TYR A 144 5.44 -3.12 6.44
N SER A 145 5.30 -4.25 5.76
CA SER A 145 4.73 -4.30 4.41
C SER A 145 3.26 -3.89 4.38
N SER A 146 2.46 -4.25 5.41
CA SER A 146 1.04 -3.89 5.48
C SER A 146 0.82 -2.39 5.67
N GLU A 147 1.74 -1.72 6.34
CA GLU A 147 1.73 -0.28 6.60
C GLU A 147 2.27 0.56 5.43
N GLY A 148 2.49 -0.05 4.28
CA GLY A 148 2.98 0.64 3.07
C GLY A 148 4.49 0.55 2.87
N GLY A 149 5.21 -0.19 3.71
CA GLY A 149 6.65 -0.40 3.61
C GLY A 149 7.08 -1.35 2.50
N GLY A 150 6.15 -1.91 1.72
CA GLY A 150 6.50 -2.79 0.63
C GLY A 150 5.39 -3.70 0.12
N ASN A 151 5.78 -4.83 -0.46
CA ASN A 151 4.85 -5.81 -0.99
C ASN A 151 5.38 -7.24 -0.76
N ILE A 152 4.49 -8.17 -0.49
CA ILE A 152 4.83 -9.58 -0.33
C ILE A 152 4.18 -10.39 -1.45
N LYS A 153 4.99 -11.24 -2.09
CA LYS A 153 4.56 -12.19 -3.11
C LYS A 153 4.79 -13.60 -2.61
N VAL A 154 3.79 -14.45 -2.75
CA VAL A 154 3.80 -15.83 -2.25
C VAL A 154 3.63 -16.79 -3.41
N LYS A 155 4.53 -17.76 -3.54
CA LYS A 155 4.44 -18.90 -4.46
C LYS A 155 3.90 -20.11 -3.72
N VAL A 156 2.89 -20.71 -4.26
CA VAL A 156 2.26 -21.90 -3.70
C VAL A 156 2.52 -23.09 -4.62
N ARG A 157 2.74 -24.26 -4.04
CA ARG A 157 2.93 -25.49 -4.79
C ARG A 157 1.75 -25.74 -5.74
N GLY A 158 2.05 -26.08 -6.99
CA GLY A 158 1.05 -26.35 -8.01
C GLY A 158 0.40 -25.12 -8.64
N GLN A 159 0.66 -23.92 -8.15
CA GLN A 159 0.17 -22.69 -8.78
C GLN A 159 1.21 -22.06 -9.69
N LYS A 160 0.80 -21.58 -10.87
CA LYS A 160 1.73 -20.90 -11.81
C LYS A 160 2.05 -19.47 -11.38
N GLU A 161 1.07 -18.76 -10.84
CA GLU A 161 1.18 -17.34 -10.51
C GLU A 161 1.58 -17.11 -9.05
N LEU A 162 2.21 -15.96 -8.80
CA LEU A 162 2.47 -15.45 -7.46
C LEU A 162 1.23 -14.73 -6.92
N ILE A 163 0.83 -15.07 -5.70
CA ILE A 163 -0.19 -14.32 -4.97
C ILE A 163 0.47 -13.10 -4.34
N GLN A 164 -0.12 -11.92 -4.46
CA GLN A 164 0.47 -10.67 -3.98
C GLN A 164 -0.44 -10.01 -2.94
N THR A 165 0.17 -9.50 -1.84
CA THR A 165 -0.57 -8.78 -0.79
C THR A 165 -1.11 -7.44 -1.28
N LYS A 166 -0.43 -6.76 -2.20
CA LYS A 166 -0.88 -5.48 -2.76
C LYS A 166 -2.26 -5.50 -3.40
N LYS A 167 -2.82 -6.68 -3.70
CA LYS A 167 -4.20 -6.82 -4.19
C LYS A 167 -5.24 -6.62 -3.09
N SER A 168 -4.83 -6.59 -1.82
CA SER A 168 -5.68 -6.41 -0.64
C SER A 168 -5.56 -4.99 -0.08
N ILE A 169 -5.66 -3.97 -0.94
CA ILE A 169 -5.57 -2.56 -0.54
C ILE A 169 -6.65 -2.25 0.49
N LYS A 170 -6.27 -1.57 1.57
CA LYS A 170 -7.17 -1.13 2.62
C LYS A 170 -8.24 -0.19 2.04
N LYS A 171 -9.50 -0.50 2.28
CA LYS A 171 -10.66 0.24 1.75
C LYS A 171 -11.56 0.65 2.90
N MET A 172 -12.10 1.86 2.79
CA MET A 172 -13.08 2.37 3.72
C MET A 172 -14.34 2.78 2.96
N ARG A 173 -15.52 2.52 3.54
CA ARG A 173 -16.78 3.10 3.06
C ARG A 173 -17.05 4.39 3.80
N VAL A 174 -17.10 5.48 3.05
CA VAL A 174 -17.58 6.76 3.55
C VAL A 174 -19.08 6.85 3.25
N LYS A 175 -19.89 7.20 4.25
CA LYS A 175 -21.36 7.26 4.11
C LYS A 175 -21.85 8.51 3.39
N PHE A 176 -20.96 9.41 3.00
CA PHE A 176 -21.30 10.71 2.44
C PHE A 176 -20.62 10.87 1.08
N ASP A 177 -21.35 11.51 0.16
CA ASP A 177 -20.77 12.01 -1.08
C ASP A 177 -19.98 13.28 -0.73
N ILE A 178 -18.66 13.25 -0.96
CA ILE A 178 -17.83 14.43 -0.72
C ILE A 178 -17.90 15.29 -1.99
N ASP A 179 -18.81 16.24 -2.00
CA ASP A 179 -18.81 17.29 -2.99
C ASP A 179 -18.13 18.53 -2.41
N ILE A 180 -16.86 18.73 -2.78
CA ILE A 180 -16.04 19.85 -2.31
C ILE A 180 -16.65 21.21 -2.68
N THR A 181 -17.53 21.25 -3.69
CA THR A 181 -18.17 22.50 -4.15
C THR A 181 -19.43 22.86 -3.35
N THR A 182 -20.08 21.89 -2.76
CA THR A 182 -21.38 22.07 -2.07
C THR A 182 -21.33 21.86 -0.56
N ASN A 183 -20.39 21.05 -0.06
CA ASN A 183 -20.23 20.78 1.37
C ASN A 183 -19.58 21.97 2.10
N LYS A 184 -20.04 22.23 3.32
CA LYS A 184 -19.41 23.22 4.20
C LYS A 184 -18.02 22.74 4.61
N VAL A 185 -17.10 23.67 4.83
CA VAL A 185 -15.69 23.40 5.19
C VAL A 185 -15.59 22.48 6.42
N ASP A 186 -16.44 22.69 7.43
CA ASP A 186 -16.45 21.90 8.65
C ASP A 186 -16.88 20.45 8.40
N GLU A 187 -17.89 20.21 7.54
CA GLU A 187 -18.33 18.87 7.14
C GLU A 187 -17.22 18.13 6.38
N ILE A 188 -16.50 18.82 5.49
CA ILE A 188 -15.36 18.26 4.78
C ILE A 188 -14.25 17.88 5.77
N LYS A 189 -13.98 18.73 6.76
CA LYS A 189 -12.97 18.49 7.78
C LYS A 189 -13.28 17.23 8.61
N ASP A 190 -14.51 17.09 9.08
CA ASP A 190 -14.95 15.93 9.85
C ASP A 190 -14.84 14.62 9.04
N ILE A 191 -15.16 14.66 7.75
CA ILE A 191 -15.00 13.52 6.85
C ILE A 191 -13.52 13.18 6.66
N VAL A 192 -12.67 14.19 6.44
CA VAL A 192 -11.22 14.01 6.28
C VAL A 192 -10.61 13.39 7.54
N GLU A 193 -10.94 13.93 8.71
CA GLU A 193 -10.45 13.39 9.99
C GLU A 193 -10.94 11.95 10.20
N GLY A 194 -12.19 11.65 9.88
CA GLY A 194 -12.72 10.30 9.93
C GLY A 194 -11.99 9.32 9.02
N VAL A 195 -11.67 9.72 7.79
CA VAL A 195 -10.88 8.91 6.83
C VAL A 195 -9.47 8.68 7.37
N LEU A 196 -8.79 9.73 7.79
CA LEU A 196 -7.40 9.67 8.26
C LEU A 196 -7.25 8.85 9.55
N ASN A 197 -8.23 8.91 10.45
CA ASN A 197 -8.22 8.12 11.68
C ASN A 197 -8.50 6.61 11.44
N HIS A 198 -9.16 6.27 10.35
CA HIS A 198 -9.42 4.86 10.00
C HIS A 198 -8.21 4.18 9.34
N ILE A 199 -7.27 4.95 8.81
CA ILE A 199 -6.07 4.43 8.13
C ILE A 199 -5.00 3.99 9.15
N LYS A 200 -5.12 4.39 10.42
CA LYS A 200 -4.24 3.98 11.53
C LYS A 200 -4.30 2.49 11.83
#